data_713bb411abc9b36a1d66a29e7293808a
#
_entry.id   713bb411abc9b36a1d66a29e7293808a
#
_cell.length_a   1.000
_cell.length_b   1.000
_cell.length_c   1.000
_cell.angle_alpha   90.00
_cell.angle_beta   90.00
_cell.angle_gamma   90.00
#
_symmetry.space_group_name_H-M   'P 1'
#
loop_
_entity.id
_entity.type
_entity.pdbx_description
1 polymer ?
#
loop_
_entity_poly.entity_id
_entity_poly.type
_entity_poly.pdbx_seq_one_letter_code
_entity_poly.pdbx_strand_id
1 'polypeptide(L)'
;VFYIVNEPFADVKDAGRRTLKAFKVKNRFVHFEFFRLTKDQRLGKKGDIVALEVNMRPSGGFSPDMMNYANSTNVFKIWADVMAFGHSDLKCGEKYFCAFAGRRDGKNFIYSEKDITERYAGSIKTVARVPDVLSGAMGNVMYIANFRTKAEMDGFYKDVLATK
;
A
#
# COMPACT_ATOMS: atom_id res chain seq x y z
N VAL A 1 -5.10 -8.58 -2.58
CA VAL A 1 -5.24 -7.11 -2.73
C VAL A 1 -4.73 -6.41 -1.49
N PHE A 2 -4.24 -5.21 -1.65
CA PHE A 2 -3.95 -4.24 -0.60
C PHE A 2 -3.96 -2.82 -1.20
N TYR A 3 -3.98 -1.79 -0.37
CA TYR A 3 -4.02 -0.41 -0.87
C TYR A 3 -3.36 0.56 0.11
N ILE A 4 -2.94 1.69 -0.43
CA ILE A 4 -2.52 2.87 0.35
C ILE A 4 -3.75 3.75 0.53
N VAL A 5 -4.03 4.15 1.76
CA VAL A 5 -5.09 5.12 2.08
C VAL A 5 -4.60 6.54 1.80
N ASN A 6 -5.51 7.42 1.42
CA ASN A 6 -5.19 8.84 1.24
C ASN A 6 -4.85 9.56 2.56
N GLU A 7 -5.44 9.10 3.69
CA GLU A 7 -5.08 9.55 5.05
C GLU A 7 -5.03 8.35 6.01
N PRO A 8 -3.95 8.18 6.79
CA PRO A 8 -3.87 7.13 7.80
C PRO A 8 -4.88 7.35 8.94
N PHE A 9 -5.44 6.28 9.46
CA PHE A 9 -6.31 6.31 10.64
C PHE A 9 -5.57 6.90 11.85
N ALA A 10 -6.28 7.72 12.65
CA ALA A 10 -5.68 8.47 13.76
C ALA A 10 -5.03 7.56 14.82
N ASP A 11 -5.67 6.44 15.15
CA ASP A 11 -5.16 5.46 16.11
C ASP A 11 -3.92 4.71 15.61
N VAL A 12 -3.85 4.40 14.30
CA VAL A 12 -2.66 3.80 13.68
C VAL A 12 -1.50 4.82 13.66
N LYS A 13 -1.79 6.10 13.37
CA LYS A 13 -0.79 7.19 13.47
C LYS A 13 -0.24 7.32 14.89
N ASP A 14 -1.12 7.27 15.90
CA ASP A 14 -0.71 7.32 17.29
C ASP A 14 0.15 6.12 17.67
N ALA A 15 -0.27 4.91 17.32
CA ALA A 15 0.51 3.69 17.56
C ALA A 15 1.91 3.79 16.91
N GLY A 16 1.99 4.24 15.66
CA GLY A 16 3.26 4.46 14.96
C GLY A 16 4.16 5.48 15.69
N ARG A 17 3.61 6.62 16.13
CA ARG A 17 4.37 7.64 16.88
C ARG A 17 4.89 7.12 18.23
N ARG A 18 4.07 6.36 18.96
CA ARG A 18 4.51 5.71 20.22
C ARG A 18 5.63 4.72 19.98
N THR A 19 5.54 3.94 18.90
CA THR A 19 6.59 3.01 18.49
C THR A 19 7.88 3.75 18.14
N LEU A 20 7.83 4.84 17.35
CA LEU A 20 9.00 5.67 17.04
C LEU A 20 9.67 6.18 18.30
N LYS A 21 8.90 6.65 19.29
CA LYS A 21 9.41 7.14 20.57
C LYS A 21 10.06 6.02 21.37
N ALA A 22 9.44 4.84 21.47
CA ALA A 22 9.95 3.69 22.22
C ALA A 22 11.28 3.19 21.66
N PHE A 23 11.42 3.15 20.33
CA PHE A 23 12.66 2.75 19.65
C PHE A 23 13.67 3.89 19.46
N LYS A 24 13.38 5.11 19.95
CA LYS A 24 14.23 6.30 19.81
C LYS A 24 14.68 6.56 18.37
N VAL A 25 13.79 6.34 17.41
CA VAL A 25 14.09 6.48 15.99
C VAL A 25 14.37 7.92 15.63
N LYS A 26 15.45 8.15 14.88
CA LYS A 26 15.85 9.46 14.35
C LYS A 26 16.32 9.32 12.90
N ASN A 27 15.97 10.28 12.07
CA ASN A 27 16.50 10.50 10.72
C ASN A 27 16.57 9.23 9.86
N ARG A 28 15.48 8.47 9.80
CA ARG A 28 15.37 7.29 8.92
C ARG A 28 13.93 6.93 8.58
N PHE A 29 13.80 6.17 7.52
CA PHE A 29 12.55 5.51 7.20
C PHE A 29 12.27 4.36 8.16
N VAL A 30 10.99 4.13 8.38
CA VAL A 30 10.48 3.00 9.15
C VAL A 30 9.32 2.36 8.41
N HIS A 31 9.18 1.06 8.60
CA HIS A 31 8.02 0.28 8.18
C HIS A 31 7.53 -0.51 9.39
N PHE A 32 6.36 -0.18 9.89
CA PHE A 32 5.73 -0.84 11.01
C PHE A 32 4.53 -1.62 10.54
N GLU A 33 4.34 -2.80 11.10
CA GLU A 33 3.15 -3.62 10.87
C GLU A 33 2.35 -3.73 12.16
N PHE A 34 1.04 -3.54 12.04
CA PHE A 34 0.09 -3.60 13.15
C PHE A 34 -1.12 -4.45 12.76
N PHE A 35 -1.65 -5.17 13.74
CA PHE A 35 -2.98 -5.75 13.66
C PHE A 35 -3.99 -4.86 14.34
N ARG A 36 -5.20 -4.76 13.77
CA ARG A 36 -6.38 -4.30 14.49
C ARG A 36 -7.17 -5.52 14.94
N LEU A 37 -7.39 -5.67 16.24
CA LEU A 37 -8.12 -6.81 16.78
C LEU A 37 -9.57 -6.79 16.34
N THR A 38 -10.06 -7.90 15.80
CA THR A 38 -11.45 -8.04 15.32
C THR A 38 -12.40 -8.57 16.40
N LYS A 39 -11.84 -9.06 17.51
CA LYS A 39 -12.55 -9.55 18.70
C LYS A 39 -11.69 -9.40 19.94
N ASP A 40 -12.32 -9.47 21.13
CA ASP A 40 -11.61 -9.53 22.41
C ASP A 40 -10.76 -10.80 22.48
N GLN A 41 -9.53 -10.66 22.95
CA GLN A 41 -8.59 -11.76 23.12
C GLN A 41 -7.49 -11.40 24.13
N ARG A 42 -6.56 -12.34 24.42
CA ARG A 42 -5.50 -12.13 25.42
C ARG A 42 -4.65 -10.88 25.17
N LEU A 43 -4.47 -10.46 23.91
CA LEU A 43 -3.65 -9.32 23.53
C LEU A 43 -4.36 -7.96 23.67
N GLY A 44 -5.68 -7.94 23.88
CA GLY A 44 -6.47 -6.70 24.00
C GLY A 44 -7.93 -6.87 23.62
N LYS A 45 -8.61 -5.73 23.52
CA LYS A 45 -10.03 -5.63 23.14
C LYS A 45 -10.21 -5.48 21.64
N LYS A 46 -11.42 -5.78 21.15
CA LYS A 46 -11.82 -5.49 19.78
C LYS A 46 -11.55 -4.02 19.45
N GLY A 47 -10.84 -3.78 18.35
CA GLY A 47 -10.44 -2.45 17.87
C GLY A 47 -9.04 -2.02 18.30
N ASP A 48 -8.45 -2.64 19.32
CA ASP A 48 -7.08 -2.31 19.74
C ASP A 48 -6.05 -2.55 18.62
N ILE A 49 -5.02 -1.71 18.59
CA ILE A 49 -3.89 -1.81 17.67
C ILE A 49 -2.75 -2.54 18.39
N VAL A 50 -2.35 -3.68 17.82
CA VAL A 50 -1.26 -4.52 18.34
C VAL A 50 -0.12 -4.56 17.35
N ALA A 51 1.10 -4.28 17.81
CA ALA A 51 2.30 -4.31 16.95
C ALA A 51 2.65 -5.74 16.54
N LEU A 52 2.99 -5.91 15.28
CA LEU A 52 3.50 -7.16 14.72
C LEU A 52 5.00 -7.07 14.45
N GLU A 53 5.41 -6.07 13.66
CA GLU A 53 6.78 -5.95 13.17
C GLU A 53 7.25 -4.51 13.16
N VAL A 54 8.55 -4.32 13.44
CA VAL A 54 9.23 -3.03 13.41
C VAL A 54 10.46 -3.14 12.52
N ASN A 55 10.40 -2.48 11.37
CA ASN A 55 11.50 -2.42 10.41
C ASN A 55 12.06 -1.00 10.31
N MET A 56 13.38 -0.87 10.46
CA MET A 56 14.09 0.42 10.35
C MET A 56 14.57 0.68 8.91
N ARG A 57 13.69 0.48 7.96
CA ARG A 57 13.89 0.63 6.51
C ARG A 57 12.58 0.98 5.81
N PRO A 58 12.59 1.41 4.52
CA PRO A 58 11.38 1.48 3.71
C PRO A 58 10.71 0.10 3.57
N SER A 59 9.41 0.10 3.30
CA SER A 59 8.68 -1.11 2.90
C SER A 59 9.21 -1.67 1.58
N GLY A 60 9.08 -2.98 1.38
CA GLY A 60 9.53 -3.65 0.17
C GLY A 60 8.46 -3.78 -0.91
N GLY A 61 8.77 -4.55 -1.95
CA GLY A 61 7.90 -4.82 -3.08
C GLY A 61 7.51 -3.54 -3.82
N PHE A 62 6.24 -3.45 -4.21
CA PHE A 62 5.69 -2.29 -4.93
C PHE A 62 5.15 -1.18 -4.00
N SER A 63 5.30 -1.32 -2.68
CA SER A 63 4.79 -0.32 -1.73
C SER A 63 5.39 1.08 -1.91
N PRO A 64 6.70 1.25 -2.17
CA PRO A 64 7.26 2.58 -2.43
C PRO A 64 6.68 3.25 -3.68
N ASP A 65 6.47 2.49 -4.77
CA ASP A 65 5.87 3.00 -5.99
C ASP A 65 4.41 3.40 -5.74
N MET A 66 3.67 2.58 -5.02
CA MET A 66 2.30 2.90 -4.62
C MET A 66 2.24 4.14 -3.72
N MET A 67 3.21 4.32 -2.81
CA MET A 67 3.33 5.54 -2.00
C MET A 67 3.56 6.78 -2.88
N ASN A 68 4.39 6.66 -3.93
CA ASN A 68 4.62 7.73 -4.89
C ASN A 68 3.31 8.11 -5.59
N TYR A 69 2.58 7.12 -6.11
CA TYR A 69 1.31 7.34 -6.77
C TYR A 69 0.23 7.89 -5.82
N ALA A 70 0.12 7.32 -4.60
CA ALA A 70 -0.87 7.74 -3.62
C ALA A 70 -0.68 9.18 -3.13
N ASN A 71 0.57 9.67 -3.07
CA ASN A 71 0.89 10.97 -2.48
C ASN A 71 1.47 11.97 -3.48
N SER A 72 1.48 11.65 -4.77
CA SER A 72 2.07 12.50 -5.82
C SER A 72 3.45 13.03 -5.42
N THR A 73 4.36 12.11 -5.04
CA THR A 73 5.68 12.41 -4.50
C THR A 73 6.73 11.42 -5.01
N ASN A 74 7.96 11.50 -4.48
CA ASN A 74 9.03 10.55 -4.75
C ASN A 74 9.68 10.09 -3.45
N VAL A 75 9.19 8.98 -2.88
CA VAL A 75 9.72 8.43 -1.62
C VAL A 75 11.17 7.94 -1.74
N PHE A 76 11.62 7.56 -2.93
CA PHE A 76 13.02 7.17 -3.16
C PHE A 76 13.95 8.37 -2.98
N LYS A 77 13.54 9.53 -3.54
CA LYS A 77 14.27 10.78 -3.31
C LYS A 77 14.21 11.21 -1.85
N ILE A 78 13.04 11.17 -1.23
CA ILE A 78 12.89 11.49 0.20
C ILE A 78 13.81 10.60 1.04
N TRP A 79 13.87 9.30 0.73
CA TRP A 79 14.75 8.38 1.44
C TRP A 79 16.22 8.72 1.24
N ALA A 80 16.65 8.97 0.00
CA ALA A 80 18.01 9.37 -0.30
C ALA A 80 18.41 10.67 0.45
N ASP A 81 17.53 11.67 0.42
CA ASP A 81 17.75 12.95 1.11
C ASP A 81 17.89 12.75 2.64
N VAL A 82 16.99 11.97 3.24
CA VAL A 82 17.02 11.68 4.69
C VAL A 82 18.31 10.95 5.08
N MET A 83 18.79 10.01 4.26
CA MET A 83 20.02 9.27 4.53
C MET A 83 21.26 10.16 4.35
N ALA A 84 21.26 11.06 3.39
CA ALA A 84 22.41 11.93 3.09
C ALA A 84 22.46 13.18 3.97
N PHE A 85 21.30 13.79 4.24
CA PHE A 85 21.20 15.12 4.84
C PHE A 85 20.42 15.13 6.17
N GLY A 86 19.80 14.02 6.57
CA GLY A 86 18.96 13.93 7.76
C GLY A 86 17.54 14.50 7.60
N HIS A 87 17.20 15.07 6.46
CA HIS A 87 15.88 15.62 6.13
C HIS A 87 15.64 15.59 4.62
N SER A 88 14.39 15.87 4.22
CA SER A 88 14.03 16.16 2.82
C SER A 88 13.01 17.28 2.78
N ASP A 89 13.16 18.18 1.82
CA ASP A 89 12.22 19.30 1.57
C ASP A 89 11.12 18.91 0.57
N LEU A 90 11.17 17.70 0.02
CA LEU A 90 10.18 17.22 -0.93
C LEU A 90 8.82 17.05 -0.25
N LYS A 91 7.81 17.72 -0.81
CA LYS A 91 6.43 17.67 -0.31
C LYS A 91 5.59 16.68 -1.09
N CYS A 92 4.53 16.18 -0.46
CA CYS A 92 3.48 15.44 -1.14
C CYS A 92 2.57 16.42 -1.90
N GLY A 93 2.06 15.96 -3.05
CA GLY A 93 1.03 16.65 -3.82
C GLY A 93 -0.38 16.13 -3.48
N GLU A 94 -1.22 15.98 -4.52
CA GLU A 94 -2.56 15.38 -4.37
C GLU A 94 -2.49 13.97 -3.80
N LYS A 95 -3.50 13.62 -2.99
CA LYS A 95 -3.61 12.32 -2.33
C LYS A 95 -4.70 11.46 -2.93
N TYR A 96 -4.41 10.18 -3.07
CA TYR A 96 -5.27 9.17 -3.65
C TYR A 96 -5.30 7.91 -2.80
N PHE A 97 -6.36 7.12 -2.95
CA PHE A 97 -6.31 5.69 -2.67
C PHE A 97 -5.52 5.03 -3.80
N CYS A 98 -4.44 4.33 -3.47
CA CYS A 98 -3.67 3.59 -4.46
C CYS A 98 -3.85 2.10 -4.24
N ALA A 99 -4.52 1.44 -5.17
CA ALA A 99 -4.87 0.02 -5.12
C ALA A 99 -3.79 -0.85 -5.75
N PHE A 100 -3.53 -2.00 -5.14
CA PHE A 100 -2.84 -3.13 -5.75
C PHE A 100 -3.81 -4.30 -5.89
N ALA A 101 -3.97 -4.80 -7.11
CA ALA A 101 -4.71 -6.02 -7.39
C ALA A 101 -3.82 -7.02 -8.15
N GLY A 102 -3.72 -8.25 -7.64
CA GLY A 102 -2.99 -9.33 -8.29
C GLY A 102 -3.94 -10.39 -8.83
N ARG A 103 -3.79 -10.75 -10.10
CA ARG A 103 -4.45 -11.90 -10.73
C ARG A 103 -3.54 -13.10 -10.78
N ARG A 104 -4.09 -14.29 -10.59
CA ARG A 104 -3.37 -15.57 -10.75
C ARG A 104 -3.65 -16.18 -12.10
N ASP A 105 -2.62 -16.67 -12.76
CA ASP A 105 -2.75 -17.48 -13.96
C ASP A 105 -3.64 -18.71 -13.67
N GLY A 106 -4.34 -19.21 -14.68
CA GLY A 106 -5.24 -20.36 -14.57
C GLY A 106 -6.62 -20.06 -13.97
N LYS A 107 -6.90 -18.81 -13.54
CA LYS A 107 -8.24 -18.38 -13.15
C LYS A 107 -8.99 -17.77 -14.34
N ASN A 108 -10.27 -18.13 -14.48
CA ASN A 108 -11.15 -17.60 -15.51
C ASN A 108 -11.79 -16.28 -15.05
N PHE A 109 -11.15 -15.16 -15.34
CA PHE A 109 -11.70 -13.84 -15.04
C PHE A 109 -12.80 -13.47 -16.05
N ILE A 110 -13.81 -12.72 -15.58
CA ILE A 110 -14.91 -12.21 -16.44
C ILE A 110 -14.36 -11.20 -17.44
N TYR A 111 -13.53 -10.27 -16.97
CA TYR A 111 -12.92 -9.22 -17.78
C TYR A 111 -11.48 -9.59 -18.14
N SER A 112 -11.10 -9.44 -19.41
CA SER A 112 -9.72 -9.61 -19.85
C SER A 112 -8.81 -8.50 -19.28
N GLU A 113 -7.50 -8.63 -19.45
CA GLU A 113 -6.54 -7.57 -19.11
C GLU A 113 -6.84 -6.30 -19.92
N LYS A 114 -7.17 -6.46 -21.20
CA LYS A 114 -7.54 -5.35 -22.10
C LYS A 114 -8.79 -4.63 -21.59
N ASP A 115 -9.85 -5.36 -21.23
CA ASP A 115 -11.10 -4.75 -20.71
C ASP A 115 -10.83 -3.91 -19.45
N ILE A 116 -9.99 -4.40 -18.55
CA ILE A 116 -9.63 -3.66 -17.33
C ILE A 116 -8.80 -2.43 -17.65
N THR A 117 -7.79 -2.55 -18.52
CA THR A 117 -6.92 -1.43 -18.90
C THR A 117 -7.69 -0.32 -19.62
N GLU A 118 -8.62 -0.67 -20.50
CA GLU A 118 -9.47 0.31 -21.20
C GLU A 118 -10.45 0.98 -20.24
N ARG A 119 -11.15 0.19 -19.40
CA ARG A 119 -12.14 0.70 -18.44
C ARG A 119 -11.55 1.66 -17.41
N TYR A 120 -10.34 1.39 -16.97
CA TYR A 120 -9.65 2.15 -15.92
C TYR A 120 -8.43 2.93 -16.42
N ALA A 121 -8.36 3.25 -17.73
CA ALA A 121 -7.22 3.90 -18.37
C ALA A 121 -6.74 5.18 -17.66
N GLY A 122 -7.68 6.01 -17.14
CA GLY A 122 -7.35 7.23 -16.39
C GLY A 122 -6.82 7.00 -14.98
N SER A 123 -7.05 5.81 -14.42
CA SER A 123 -6.68 5.47 -13.04
C SER A 123 -5.45 4.57 -12.96
N ILE A 124 -5.25 3.68 -13.93
CA ILE A 124 -4.14 2.72 -13.94
C ILE A 124 -2.79 3.46 -14.05
N LYS A 125 -1.86 3.07 -13.19
CA LYS A 125 -0.48 3.55 -13.14
C LYS A 125 0.50 2.50 -13.64
N THR A 126 0.24 1.23 -13.36
CA THR A 126 1.11 0.12 -13.76
C THR A 126 0.28 -1.13 -13.98
N VAL A 127 0.57 -1.85 -15.07
CA VAL A 127 0.18 -3.25 -15.28
C VAL A 127 1.44 -4.01 -15.64
N ALA A 128 1.74 -5.09 -14.93
CA ALA A 128 2.96 -5.86 -15.19
C ALA A 128 2.84 -7.30 -14.71
N ARG A 129 3.69 -8.16 -15.25
CA ARG A 129 3.95 -9.49 -14.70
C ARG A 129 4.74 -9.34 -13.40
N VAL A 130 4.30 -10.04 -12.38
CA VAL A 130 5.01 -10.11 -11.10
C VAL A 130 6.16 -11.12 -11.24
N PRO A 131 7.38 -10.82 -10.77
CA PRO A 131 8.47 -11.78 -10.74
C PRO A 131 8.06 -13.09 -10.04
N ASP A 132 8.51 -14.24 -10.56
CA ASP A 132 8.08 -15.56 -10.09
C ASP A 132 8.29 -15.75 -8.59
N VAL A 133 9.39 -15.24 -8.03
CA VAL A 133 9.70 -15.29 -6.59
C VAL A 133 8.66 -14.59 -5.71
N LEU A 134 7.91 -13.65 -6.26
CA LEU A 134 6.86 -12.89 -5.56
C LEU A 134 5.45 -13.35 -5.94
N SER A 135 5.29 -14.13 -7.02
CA SER A 135 3.98 -14.49 -7.58
C SER A 135 3.13 -15.30 -6.59
N GLY A 136 3.77 -16.09 -5.73
CA GLY A 136 3.10 -16.85 -4.68
C GLY A 136 2.26 -15.97 -3.74
N ALA A 137 2.77 -14.81 -3.36
CA ALA A 137 2.09 -13.85 -2.47
C ALA A 137 1.24 -12.83 -3.23
N MET A 138 1.69 -12.37 -4.41
CA MET A 138 1.16 -11.17 -5.08
C MET A 138 0.31 -11.46 -6.33
N GLY A 139 0.25 -12.72 -6.80
CA GLY A 139 -0.35 -13.09 -8.09
C GLY A 139 0.66 -12.99 -9.24
N ASN A 140 0.25 -13.37 -10.44
CA ASN A 140 1.12 -13.43 -11.61
C ASN A 140 1.07 -12.15 -12.46
N VAL A 141 -0.07 -11.48 -12.50
CA VAL A 141 -0.26 -10.17 -13.14
C VAL A 141 -0.76 -9.19 -12.11
N MET A 142 -0.11 -8.05 -12.01
CA MET A 142 -0.50 -6.98 -11.09
C MET A 142 -1.06 -5.77 -11.82
N TYR A 143 -1.96 -5.09 -11.12
CA TYR A 143 -2.50 -3.78 -11.48
C TYR A 143 -2.29 -2.83 -10.31
N ILE A 144 -1.72 -1.66 -10.58
CA ILE A 144 -1.65 -0.55 -9.62
C ILE A 144 -2.47 0.59 -10.20
N ALA A 145 -3.42 1.13 -9.42
CA ALA A 145 -4.32 2.18 -9.88
C ALA A 145 -4.66 3.17 -8.76
N ASN A 146 -4.86 4.45 -9.13
CA ASN A 146 -5.23 5.53 -8.22
C ASN A 146 -6.72 5.86 -8.33
N PHE A 147 -7.34 6.18 -7.18
CA PHE A 147 -8.74 6.58 -7.08
C PHE A 147 -8.90 7.74 -6.10
N ARG A 148 -9.84 8.63 -6.38
CA ARG A 148 -10.16 9.74 -5.47
C ARG A 148 -10.99 9.28 -4.28
N THR A 149 -11.82 8.28 -4.48
CA THR A 149 -12.72 7.75 -3.44
C THR A 149 -12.50 6.26 -3.21
N LYS A 150 -12.85 5.81 -2.00
CA LYS A 150 -12.83 4.38 -1.67
C LYS A 150 -13.85 3.59 -2.51
N ALA A 151 -15.00 4.18 -2.83
CA ALA A 151 -16.03 3.53 -3.63
C ALA A 151 -15.55 3.20 -5.06
N GLU A 152 -14.83 4.11 -5.71
CA GLU A 152 -14.20 3.86 -7.02
C GLU A 152 -13.18 2.73 -6.93
N MET A 153 -12.35 2.73 -5.90
CA MET A 153 -11.37 1.67 -5.66
C MET A 153 -12.04 0.31 -5.41
N ASP A 154 -13.10 0.27 -4.63
CA ASP A 154 -13.85 -0.97 -4.36
C ASP A 154 -14.51 -1.51 -5.66
N GLY A 155 -15.01 -0.62 -6.53
CA GLY A 155 -15.50 -0.96 -7.87
C GLY A 155 -14.40 -1.59 -8.74
N PHE A 156 -13.22 -1.01 -8.74
CA PHE A 156 -12.05 -1.56 -9.43
C PHE A 156 -11.70 -2.97 -8.94
N TYR A 157 -11.65 -3.20 -7.63
CA TYR A 157 -11.39 -4.54 -7.10
C TYR A 157 -12.45 -5.56 -7.51
N LYS A 158 -13.72 -5.15 -7.48
CA LYS A 158 -14.83 -6.01 -7.93
C LYS A 158 -14.63 -6.46 -9.37
N ASP A 159 -14.29 -5.53 -10.27
CA ASP A 159 -14.13 -5.84 -11.69
C ASP A 159 -12.85 -6.66 -11.95
N VAL A 160 -11.70 -6.23 -11.37
CA VAL A 160 -10.42 -6.93 -11.60
C VAL A 160 -10.46 -8.37 -11.08
N LEU A 161 -11.18 -8.64 -10.01
CA LEU A 161 -11.17 -9.96 -9.37
C LEU A 161 -12.38 -10.83 -9.73
N ALA A 162 -13.33 -10.31 -10.53
CA ALA A 162 -14.51 -11.05 -10.94
C ALA A 162 -14.13 -12.31 -11.74
N THR A 163 -14.55 -13.47 -11.27
CA THR A 163 -14.36 -14.78 -11.93
C THR A 163 -15.68 -15.34 -12.39
N LYS A 164 -15.62 -16.18 -13.46
CA LYS A 164 -16.78 -16.93 -13.96
C LYS A 164 -17.16 -18.04 -13.00
#